data_007f4a06bf53bc225de6e9e0ce9c12f5
#
_entry.id   007f4a06bf53bc225de6e9e0ce9c12f5
#
_cell.length_a   1.000
_cell.length_b   1.000
_cell.length_c   1.000
_cell.angle_alpha   90.00
_cell.angle_beta   90.00
_cell.angle_gamma   90.00
#
_symmetry.space_group_name_H-M   'P 1'
#
loop_
_entity.id
_entity.type
_entity.pdbx_description
1 polymer ?
#
loop_
_entity_poly.entity_id
_entity_poly.type
_entity_poly.pdbx_seq_one_letter_code
_entity_poly.pdbx_strand_id
1 'polypeptide(L)'
;SLIPETMITATKPTPTSTLERDPAVQAHFHAAAELYHRWSPEGHLHFGYWEPGMCALRRGPMLARLVDRVMEEIHPMPGDLLADLGCGYGAAARHVAKSRPGNWVDGFTVVPEQVQEGRVRILADGLADRVDLHVRDFRDTGLGTGSVDGAFALESMCYASGPDKRDLVEELHRILRPGGRFAVTDGFVMKPLRKNGLRDRLLGEVCSGWAVPEFTQLHPFLRALKETGFTNVAVTDLSFRVAPSAFHAPHLVVRCLLDRWTAGGSFDSEERAHLRSCLLGLLLGTLRGTFRYLLISGTRT
;
A
#
# COMPACT_ATOMS: atom_id res chain seq x y z
N SER A 1 -55.00 -3.69 -3.39
CA SER A 1 -53.68 -3.75 -3.99
C SER A 1 -52.67 -3.50 -2.89
N LEU A 2 -52.18 -4.57 -2.28
CA LEU A 2 -51.17 -4.58 -1.20
C LEU A 2 -49.80 -4.78 -1.82
N ILE A 3 -48.88 -3.82 -1.62
CA ILE A 3 -47.45 -3.95 -1.90
C ILE A 3 -46.81 -4.62 -0.67
N PRO A 4 -46.06 -5.72 -0.77
CA PRO A 4 -45.38 -6.28 0.39
C PRO A 4 -44.10 -5.50 0.68
N GLU A 5 -44.09 -4.84 1.85
CA GLU A 5 -42.88 -4.43 2.53
C GLU A 5 -42.10 -5.68 2.99
N THR A 6 -41.03 -6.01 2.32
CA THR A 6 -39.92 -6.81 2.92
C THR A 6 -38.63 -6.53 2.14
N MET A 7 -38.12 -5.31 2.28
CA MET A 7 -36.70 -5.09 2.13
C MET A 7 -36.04 -5.30 3.49
N ILE A 8 -35.58 -6.51 3.74
CA ILE A 8 -34.68 -6.79 4.86
C ILE A 8 -33.36 -6.07 4.53
N THR A 9 -33.19 -4.89 5.11
CA THR A 9 -31.88 -4.25 5.18
C THR A 9 -31.00 -5.14 6.04
N ALA A 10 -30.15 -5.94 5.40
CA ALA A 10 -29.05 -6.62 6.09
C ALA A 10 -28.17 -5.54 6.72
N THR A 11 -28.31 -5.34 8.02
CA THR A 11 -27.43 -4.50 8.81
C THR A 11 -26.04 -5.11 8.76
N LYS A 12 -25.11 -4.40 8.09
CA LYS A 12 -23.70 -4.74 8.06
C LYS A 12 -23.23 -4.86 9.52
N PRO A 13 -22.65 -5.99 9.97
CA PRO A 13 -22.23 -6.13 11.36
C PRO A 13 -21.22 -5.05 11.69
N THR A 14 -21.44 -4.33 12.80
CA THR A 14 -20.51 -3.33 13.33
C THR A 14 -19.27 -4.06 13.81
N PRO A 15 -18.06 -3.74 13.28
CA PRO A 15 -16.84 -4.44 13.67
C PRO A 15 -16.42 -4.07 15.09
N THR A 16 -16.10 -5.06 15.89
CA THR A 16 -15.26 -4.89 17.08
C THR A 16 -13.92 -4.29 16.66
N SER A 17 -13.52 -3.19 17.30
CA SER A 17 -12.36 -2.38 16.90
C SER A 17 -11.05 -3.19 16.97
N THR A 18 -10.43 -3.39 15.82
CA THR A 18 -9.03 -3.86 15.68
C THR A 18 -8.04 -2.68 15.66
N LEU A 19 -8.52 -1.46 16.00
CA LEU A 19 -7.76 -0.20 15.95
C LEU A 19 -6.54 -0.14 16.87
N GLU A 20 -6.44 -1.02 17.87
CA GLU A 20 -5.34 -1.01 18.84
C GLU A 20 -4.08 -1.76 18.38
N ARG A 21 -4.11 -2.45 17.23
CA ARG A 21 -3.02 -3.36 16.84
C ARG A 21 -1.72 -2.67 16.41
N ASP A 22 -1.78 -1.43 15.87
CA ASP A 22 -0.59 -0.74 15.34
C ASP A 22 -0.55 0.76 15.69
N PRO A 23 -0.49 1.16 16.98
CA PRO A 23 -0.46 2.57 17.38
C PRO A 23 0.78 3.31 16.85
N ALA A 24 1.91 2.62 16.68
CA ALA A 24 3.11 3.22 16.10
C ALA A 24 2.93 3.58 14.63
N VAL A 25 2.20 2.76 13.86
CA VAL A 25 1.87 3.04 12.46
C VAL A 25 0.95 4.25 12.36
N GLN A 26 -0.08 4.34 13.21
CA GLN A 26 -0.99 5.49 13.25
C GLN A 26 -0.23 6.79 13.59
N ALA A 27 0.60 6.77 14.65
CA ALA A 27 1.42 7.90 15.05
C ALA A 27 2.36 8.36 13.92
N HIS A 28 3.01 7.42 13.23
CA HIS A 28 3.88 7.71 12.10
C HIS A 28 3.13 8.42 10.97
N PHE A 29 1.98 7.90 10.52
CA PHE A 29 1.22 8.52 9.44
C PHE A 29 0.63 9.86 9.83
N HIS A 30 0.27 10.06 11.11
CA HIS A 30 -0.14 11.35 11.63
C HIS A 30 1.02 12.37 11.57
N ALA A 31 2.20 12.02 12.09
CA ALA A 31 3.37 12.90 12.08
C ALA A 31 3.88 13.21 10.66
N ALA A 32 3.82 12.23 9.74
CA ALA A 32 4.31 12.38 8.37
C ALA A 32 3.24 12.91 7.38
N ALA A 33 2.02 13.22 7.81
CA ALA A 33 0.90 13.57 6.94
C ALA A 33 1.23 14.72 5.98
N GLU A 34 1.82 15.82 6.47
CA GLU A 34 2.22 16.98 5.65
C GLU A 34 3.22 16.57 4.55
N LEU A 35 4.18 15.70 4.87
CA LEU A 35 5.17 15.22 3.91
C LEU A 35 4.53 14.36 2.82
N TYR A 36 3.58 13.51 3.18
CA TYR A 36 2.82 12.71 2.23
C TYR A 36 1.93 13.56 1.33
N HIS A 37 1.30 14.62 1.84
CA HIS A 37 0.56 15.57 0.99
C HIS A 37 1.48 16.31 0.00
N ARG A 38 2.69 16.65 0.41
CA ARG A 38 3.72 17.23 -0.48
C ARG A 38 4.24 16.19 -1.49
N TRP A 39 4.28 14.90 -1.10
CA TRP A 39 4.63 13.81 -2.00
C TRP A 39 3.59 13.64 -3.09
N SER A 40 2.32 13.60 -2.76
CA SER A 40 1.24 13.46 -3.74
C SER A 40 0.00 14.24 -3.31
N PRO A 41 -0.35 15.32 -4.04
CA PRO A 41 -1.64 16.01 -3.83
C PRO A 41 -2.85 15.09 -4.01
N GLU A 42 -2.73 14.05 -4.85
CA GLU A 42 -3.77 13.04 -5.08
C GLU A 42 -3.88 12.03 -3.92
N GLY A 43 -2.89 11.98 -3.02
CA GLY A 43 -2.87 11.10 -1.85
C GLY A 43 -2.28 9.71 -2.09
N HIS A 44 -1.49 9.51 -3.14
CA HIS A 44 -0.70 8.28 -3.29
C HIS A 44 0.45 8.25 -2.28
N LEU A 45 0.63 7.13 -1.58
CA LEU A 45 1.67 6.98 -0.54
C LEU A 45 2.82 6.06 -0.97
N HIS A 46 2.80 5.63 -2.23
CA HIS A 46 3.77 4.70 -2.83
C HIS A 46 4.68 5.40 -3.85
N PHE A 47 5.76 4.74 -4.27
CA PHE A 47 6.57 5.17 -5.41
C PHE A 47 5.81 4.99 -6.73
N GLY A 48 6.30 5.64 -7.79
CA GLY A 48 5.70 5.55 -9.12
C GLY A 48 6.49 4.65 -10.05
N TYR A 49 5.84 4.13 -11.07
CA TYR A 49 6.43 3.30 -12.12
C TYR A 49 6.72 4.14 -13.36
N TRP A 50 7.98 4.26 -13.73
CA TRP A 50 8.43 4.99 -14.92
C TRP A 50 8.52 4.07 -16.13
N GLU A 51 8.07 4.56 -17.29
CA GLU A 51 8.24 3.90 -18.59
C GLU A 51 8.93 4.83 -19.58
N PRO A 52 9.63 4.28 -20.60
CA PRO A 52 10.16 5.08 -21.70
C PRO A 52 9.07 5.95 -22.33
N GLY A 53 9.37 7.23 -22.54
CA GLY A 53 8.41 8.23 -23.01
C GLY A 53 7.74 9.04 -21.91
N MET A 54 7.77 8.61 -20.66
CA MET A 54 7.30 9.41 -19.53
C MET A 54 8.36 10.43 -19.09
N CYS A 55 7.91 11.65 -18.76
CA CYS A 55 8.79 12.64 -18.14
C CYS A 55 9.12 12.28 -16.70
N ALA A 56 10.38 11.94 -16.43
CA ALA A 56 10.85 11.56 -15.10
C ALA A 56 10.71 12.69 -14.04
N LEU A 57 10.54 13.95 -14.46
CA LEU A 57 10.31 15.09 -13.57
C LEU A 57 8.83 15.24 -13.15
N ARG A 58 7.92 14.47 -13.74
CA ARG A 58 6.49 14.50 -13.42
C ARG A 58 6.09 13.25 -12.64
N ARG A 59 6.12 13.34 -11.29
CA ARG A 59 5.82 12.21 -10.40
C ARG A 59 4.40 11.67 -10.54
N GLY A 60 3.38 12.54 -10.59
CA GLY A 60 1.97 12.12 -10.62
C GLY A 60 1.64 11.04 -11.65
N PRO A 61 2.00 11.18 -12.93
CA PRO A 61 1.80 10.14 -13.93
C PRO A 61 2.48 8.81 -13.59
N MET A 62 3.66 8.84 -12.95
CA MET A 62 4.35 7.61 -12.53
C MET A 62 3.61 6.91 -11.38
N LEU A 63 3.03 7.66 -10.43
CA LEU A 63 2.22 7.11 -9.34
C LEU A 63 1.00 6.39 -9.89
N ALA A 64 0.23 7.03 -10.78
CA ALA A 64 -0.91 6.43 -11.46
C ALA A 64 -0.51 5.19 -12.26
N ARG A 65 0.64 5.24 -12.97
CA ARG A 65 1.12 4.12 -13.79
C ARG A 65 1.48 2.88 -12.97
N LEU A 66 1.96 3.03 -11.72
CA LEU A 66 2.17 1.86 -10.84
C LEU A 66 0.86 1.15 -10.54
N VAL A 67 -0.22 1.90 -10.26
CA VAL A 67 -1.55 1.32 -10.05
C VAL A 67 -2.00 0.54 -11.28
N ASP A 68 -1.84 1.14 -12.49
CA ASP A 68 -2.18 0.46 -13.75
C ASP A 68 -1.36 -0.82 -13.94
N ARG A 69 -0.05 -0.79 -13.61
CA ARG A 69 0.84 -1.95 -13.71
C ARG A 69 0.39 -3.10 -12.79
N VAL A 70 -0.10 -2.77 -11.59
CA VAL A 70 -0.68 -3.74 -10.67
C VAL A 70 -2.00 -4.31 -11.20
N MET A 71 -2.84 -3.45 -11.78
CA MET A 71 -4.11 -3.90 -12.39
C MET A 71 -3.89 -4.76 -13.64
N GLU A 72 -2.77 -4.59 -14.35
CA GLU A 72 -2.37 -5.49 -15.45
C GLU A 72 -2.08 -6.92 -14.95
N GLU A 73 -1.69 -7.12 -13.70
CA GLU A 73 -1.52 -8.46 -13.11
C GLU A 73 -2.84 -9.06 -12.62
N ILE A 74 -3.74 -8.24 -12.10
CA ILE A 74 -5.05 -8.68 -11.59
C ILE A 74 -6.01 -9.01 -12.74
N HIS A 75 -5.96 -8.25 -13.84
CA HIS A 75 -6.88 -8.36 -14.99
C HIS A 75 -8.35 -8.24 -14.57
N PRO A 76 -8.76 -7.17 -13.86
CA PRO A 76 -10.13 -7.06 -13.39
C PRO A 76 -11.11 -6.93 -14.55
N MET A 77 -12.21 -7.67 -14.48
CA MET A 77 -13.32 -7.60 -15.44
C MET A 77 -14.38 -6.61 -14.95
N PRO A 78 -15.17 -6.02 -15.86
CA PRO A 78 -16.33 -5.23 -15.44
C PRO A 78 -17.27 -6.05 -14.54
N GLY A 79 -17.63 -5.49 -13.38
CA GLY A 79 -18.42 -6.18 -12.36
C GLY A 79 -17.60 -6.74 -11.20
N ASP A 80 -16.27 -6.76 -11.31
CA ASP A 80 -15.41 -7.27 -10.23
C ASP A 80 -15.34 -6.32 -9.04
N LEU A 81 -15.35 -6.91 -7.84
CA LEU A 81 -15.04 -6.25 -6.57
C LEU A 81 -13.56 -6.47 -6.24
N LEU A 82 -12.85 -5.38 -5.98
CA LEU A 82 -11.43 -5.40 -5.64
C LEU A 82 -11.21 -4.95 -4.19
N ALA A 83 -10.22 -5.52 -3.52
CA ALA A 83 -9.77 -5.10 -2.20
C ALA A 83 -8.42 -4.37 -2.29
N ASP A 84 -8.34 -3.12 -1.78
CA ASP A 84 -7.13 -2.31 -1.64
C ASP A 84 -6.61 -2.43 -0.19
N LEU A 85 -5.60 -3.26 0.03
CA LEU A 85 -5.08 -3.61 1.35
C LEU A 85 -3.98 -2.64 1.78
N GLY A 86 -4.33 -1.69 2.62
CA GLY A 86 -3.50 -0.55 2.99
C GLY A 86 -3.71 0.65 2.07
N CYS A 87 -4.96 0.99 1.85
CA CYS A 87 -5.41 1.97 0.84
C CYS A 87 -4.96 3.42 1.10
N GLY A 88 -4.46 3.75 2.30
CA GLY A 88 -4.16 5.12 2.66
C GLY A 88 -5.35 6.06 2.44
N TYR A 89 -5.14 7.16 1.74
CA TYR A 89 -6.19 8.12 1.36
C TYR A 89 -7.09 7.63 0.20
N GLY A 90 -7.01 6.37 -0.20
CA GLY A 90 -7.81 5.78 -1.28
C GLY A 90 -7.45 6.27 -2.68
N ALA A 91 -6.24 6.78 -2.89
CA ALA A 91 -5.84 7.31 -4.20
C ALA A 91 -5.78 6.21 -5.28
N ALA A 92 -5.25 5.02 -4.94
CA ALA A 92 -5.22 3.88 -5.84
C ALA A 92 -6.63 3.37 -6.14
N ALA A 93 -7.48 3.22 -5.12
CA ALA A 93 -8.88 2.82 -5.27
C ALA A 93 -9.66 3.77 -6.21
N ARG A 94 -9.51 5.10 -6.01
CA ARG A 94 -10.12 6.12 -6.87
C ARG A 94 -9.59 6.06 -8.31
N HIS A 95 -8.27 5.84 -8.48
CA HIS A 95 -7.67 5.70 -9.81
C HIS A 95 -8.23 4.47 -10.53
N VAL A 96 -8.33 3.33 -9.86
CA VAL A 96 -8.94 2.10 -10.42
C VAL A 96 -10.38 2.35 -10.83
N ALA A 97 -11.21 2.92 -9.97
CA ALA A 97 -12.61 3.20 -10.27
C ALA A 97 -12.80 4.19 -11.43
N LYS A 98 -11.89 5.17 -11.60
CA LYS A 98 -11.89 6.11 -12.74
C LYS A 98 -11.48 5.44 -14.04
N SER A 99 -10.39 4.68 -14.02
CA SER A 99 -9.81 4.05 -15.23
C SER A 99 -10.55 2.78 -15.66
N ARG A 100 -11.31 2.17 -14.74
CA ARG A 100 -12.09 0.93 -14.95
C ARG A 100 -13.52 1.10 -14.42
N PRO A 101 -14.40 1.79 -15.16
CA PRO A 101 -15.70 2.26 -14.65
C PRO A 101 -16.69 1.15 -14.31
N GLY A 102 -16.38 -0.11 -14.58
CA GLY A 102 -17.20 -1.26 -14.19
C GLY A 102 -16.81 -1.93 -12.87
N ASN A 103 -15.75 -1.45 -12.19
CA ASN A 103 -15.25 -2.10 -10.98
C ASN A 103 -15.63 -1.36 -9.70
N TRP A 104 -15.75 -2.12 -8.62
CA TRP A 104 -15.89 -1.62 -7.24
C TRP A 104 -14.59 -1.86 -6.47
N VAL A 105 -14.28 -0.97 -5.52
CA VAL A 105 -13.09 -1.10 -4.68
C VAL A 105 -13.42 -0.83 -3.23
N ASP A 106 -13.17 -1.81 -2.37
CA ASP A 106 -13.16 -1.65 -0.92
C ASP A 106 -11.72 -1.47 -0.43
N GLY A 107 -11.44 -0.33 0.19
CA GLY A 107 -10.11 0.01 0.71
C GLY A 107 -10.03 -0.10 2.24
N PHE A 108 -8.91 -0.59 2.75
CA PHE A 108 -8.67 -0.83 4.18
C PHE A 108 -7.43 -0.11 4.66
N THR A 109 -7.53 0.65 5.74
CA THR A 109 -6.39 1.27 6.45
C THR A 109 -6.69 1.35 7.94
N VAL A 110 -5.65 1.30 8.77
CA VAL A 110 -5.79 1.45 10.23
C VAL A 110 -5.79 2.91 10.68
N VAL A 111 -5.66 3.87 9.77
CA VAL A 111 -5.55 5.32 10.06
C VAL A 111 -6.89 6.01 9.79
N PRO A 112 -7.65 6.41 10.83
CA PRO A 112 -8.98 7.01 10.66
C PRO A 112 -9.00 8.29 9.83
N GLU A 113 -7.97 9.15 9.98
CA GLU A 113 -7.86 10.42 9.28
C GLU A 113 -7.73 10.22 7.77
N GLN A 114 -7.03 9.16 7.35
CA GLN A 114 -6.92 8.79 5.95
C GLN A 114 -8.28 8.41 5.34
N VAL A 115 -9.09 7.65 6.08
CA VAL A 115 -10.45 7.29 5.63
C VAL A 115 -11.34 8.52 5.55
N GLN A 116 -11.28 9.41 6.55
CA GLN A 116 -12.08 10.64 6.56
C GLN A 116 -11.75 11.52 5.35
N GLU A 117 -10.48 11.81 5.12
CA GLU A 117 -10.05 12.62 3.99
C GLU A 117 -10.31 11.90 2.64
N GLY A 118 -10.04 10.60 2.58
CA GLY A 118 -10.28 9.78 1.39
C GLY A 118 -11.75 9.81 0.95
N ARG A 119 -12.68 9.72 1.90
CA ARG A 119 -14.13 9.81 1.62
C ARG A 119 -14.54 11.16 1.05
N VAL A 120 -13.96 12.26 1.55
CA VAL A 120 -14.20 13.60 0.96
C VAL A 120 -13.74 13.63 -0.50
N ARG A 121 -12.58 13.06 -0.79
CA ARG A 121 -12.04 12.99 -2.16
C ARG A 121 -12.88 12.07 -3.07
N ILE A 122 -13.38 10.95 -2.56
CA ILE A 122 -14.26 10.02 -3.27
C ILE A 122 -15.57 10.71 -3.66
N LEU A 123 -16.17 11.47 -2.72
CA LEU A 123 -17.37 12.26 -3.00
C LEU A 123 -17.11 13.34 -4.06
N ALA A 124 -16.00 14.08 -3.95
CA ALA A 124 -15.63 15.10 -4.92
C ALA A 124 -15.37 14.52 -6.33
N ASP A 125 -14.90 13.28 -6.41
CA ASP A 125 -14.67 12.55 -7.66
C ASP A 125 -15.95 11.90 -8.23
N GLY A 126 -17.09 11.91 -7.49
CA GLY A 126 -18.34 11.26 -7.90
C GLY A 126 -18.25 9.72 -7.89
N LEU A 127 -17.45 9.15 -6.96
CA LEU A 127 -17.15 7.71 -6.92
C LEU A 127 -17.78 7.01 -5.70
N ALA A 128 -18.67 7.66 -4.96
CA ALA A 128 -19.23 7.14 -3.70
C ALA A 128 -20.04 5.84 -3.85
N ASP A 129 -20.50 5.54 -5.05
CA ASP A 129 -21.21 4.31 -5.42
C ASP A 129 -20.28 3.13 -5.74
N ARG A 130 -18.99 3.39 -5.95
CA ARG A 130 -18.01 2.38 -6.41
C ARG A 130 -16.77 2.22 -5.54
N VAL A 131 -16.50 3.16 -4.64
CA VAL A 131 -15.33 3.12 -3.75
C VAL A 131 -15.79 3.34 -2.32
N ASP A 132 -15.52 2.40 -1.43
CA ASP A 132 -15.69 2.58 0.02
C ASP A 132 -14.36 2.38 0.75
N LEU A 133 -14.12 3.15 1.81
CA LEU A 133 -12.93 3.04 2.63
C LEU A 133 -13.32 2.68 4.07
N HIS A 134 -12.57 1.74 4.63
CA HIS A 134 -12.83 1.19 5.96
C HIS A 134 -11.64 1.42 6.90
N VAL A 135 -11.92 1.87 8.12
CA VAL A 135 -10.91 1.88 9.19
C VAL A 135 -10.81 0.47 9.72
N ARG A 136 -9.91 -0.33 9.14
CA ARG A 136 -9.68 -1.73 9.50
C ARG A 136 -8.26 -2.17 9.17
N ASP A 137 -7.82 -3.17 9.92
CA ASP A 137 -6.59 -3.88 9.65
C ASP A 137 -6.78 -4.78 8.40
N PHE A 138 -5.90 -4.67 7.43
CA PHE A 138 -5.95 -5.49 6.22
C PHE A 138 -5.63 -6.98 6.49
N ARG A 139 -5.16 -7.32 7.70
CA ARG A 139 -4.97 -8.71 8.16
C ARG A 139 -6.29 -9.32 8.67
N ASP A 140 -7.32 -8.50 8.83
CA ASP A 140 -8.68 -8.88 9.26
C ASP A 140 -9.67 -7.87 8.69
N THR A 141 -9.91 -7.95 7.37
CA THR A 141 -10.74 -6.99 6.64
C THR A 141 -12.22 -7.05 7.02
N GLY A 142 -12.68 -8.19 7.58
CA GLY A 142 -14.09 -8.47 7.82
C GLY A 142 -14.90 -8.73 6.56
N LEU A 143 -14.27 -8.81 5.39
CA LEU A 143 -14.91 -9.30 4.16
C LEU A 143 -15.30 -10.77 4.29
N GLY A 144 -16.31 -11.18 3.55
CA GLY A 144 -16.71 -12.59 3.47
C GLY A 144 -15.64 -13.46 2.80
N THR A 145 -15.58 -14.74 3.17
CA THR A 145 -14.69 -15.69 2.49
C THR A 145 -15.07 -15.82 1.01
N GLY A 146 -14.10 -15.67 0.11
CA GLY A 146 -14.31 -15.76 -1.32
C GLY A 146 -15.18 -14.64 -1.90
N SER A 147 -15.23 -13.48 -1.26
CA SER A 147 -16.13 -12.38 -1.64
C SER A 147 -15.56 -11.39 -2.63
N VAL A 148 -14.23 -11.42 -2.91
CA VAL A 148 -13.61 -10.49 -3.85
C VAL A 148 -12.96 -11.21 -5.03
N ASP A 149 -12.97 -10.54 -6.18
CA ASP A 149 -12.43 -11.04 -7.43
C ASP A 149 -10.93 -10.82 -7.55
N GLY A 150 -10.46 -9.69 -7.00
CA GLY A 150 -9.05 -9.33 -6.96
C GLY A 150 -8.67 -8.59 -5.69
N ALA A 151 -7.39 -8.63 -5.34
CA ALA A 151 -6.86 -7.88 -4.21
C ALA A 151 -5.47 -7.33 -4.51
N PHE A 152 -5.16 -6.15 -3.99
CA PHE A 152 -3.85 -5.54 -4.17
C PHE A 152 -3.37 -4.81 -2.92
N ALA A 153 -2.04 -4.65 -2.84
CA ALA A 153 -1.37 -3.89 -1.78
C ALA A 153 -0.20 -3.12 -2.39
N LEU A 154 -0.16 -1.80 -2.16
CA LEU A 154 0.87 -0.90 -2.68
C LEU A 154 1.68 -0.32 -1.52
N GLU A 155 2.90 -0.85 -1.29
CA GLU A 155 3.80 -0.42 -0.21
C GLU A 155 3.12 -0.41 1.18
N SER A 156 2.26 -1.39 1.42
CA SER A 156 1.52 -1.54 2.67
C SER A 156 1.77 -2.87 3.36
N MET A 157 2.15 -3.92 2.60
CA MET A 157 2.36 -5.24 3.18
C MET A 157 3.57 -5.30 4.15
N CYS A 158 4.50 -4.37 4.06
CA CYS A 158 5.61 -4.25 5.00
C CYS A 158 5.13 -4.04 6.45
N TYR A 159 3.92 -3.52 6.65
CA TYR A 159 3.30 -3.34 7.98
C TYR A 159 2.65 -4.61 8.54
N ALA A 160 2.49 -5.69 7.76
CA ALA A 160 2.07 -6.98 8.28
C ALA A 160 3.19 -7.65 9.11
N SER A 161 2.80 -8.63 9.95
CA SER A 161 3.73 -9.25 10.89
C SER A 161 4.63 -10.30 10.24
N GLY A 162 5.85 -10.43 10.77
CA GLY A 162 6.81 -11.46 10.37
C GLY A 162 7.43 -11.25 8.99
N PRO A 163 8.51 -11.99 8.69
CA PRO A 163 9.26 -11.86 7.45
C PRO A 163 8.53 -12.48 6.24
N ASP A 164 7.58 -13.36 6.47
CA ASP A 164 6.77 -14.08 5.47
C ASP A 164 5.35 -13.49 5.29
N LYS A 165 4.98 -12.51 6.13
CA LYS A 165 3.66 -11.85 6.10
C LYS A 165 2.49 -12.85 6.12
N ARG A 166 2.62 -13.90 6.88
CA ARG A 166 1.70 -15.05 6.91
C ARG A 166 0.24 -14.63 7.15
N ASP A 167 0.03 -13.73 8.10
CA ASP A 167 -1.30 -13.20 8.44
C ASP A 167 -1.98 -12.50 7.26
N LEU A 168 -1.24 -11.69 6.50
CA LEU A 168 -1.73 -11.06 5.27
C LEU A 168 -1.98 -12.10 4.17
N VAL A 169 -1.09 -13.08 3.99
CA VAL A 169 -1.23 -14.13 2.97
C VAL A 169 -2.47 -14.99 3.22
N GLU A 170 -2.75 -15.31 4.48
CA GLU A 170 -3.93 -16.06 4.90
C GLU A 170 -5.22 -15.25 4.66
N GLU A 171 -5.22 -13.95 4.99
CA GLU A 171 -6.36 -13.08 4.72
C GLU A 171 -6.60 -12.89 3.22
N LEU A 172 -5.55 -12.67 2.43
CA LEU A 172 -5.64 -12.63 0.95
C LEU A 172 -6.30 -13.89 0.39
N HIS A 173 -5.85 -15.06 0.86
CA HIS A 173 -6.42 -16.32 0.44
C HIS A 173 -7.89 -16.48 0.87
N ARG A 174 -8.22 -16.03 2.07
CA ARG A 174 -9.56 -16.11 2.62
C ARG A 174 -10.57 -15.28 1.81
N ILE A 175 -10.22 -14.02 1.52
CA ILE A 175 -11.15 -13.06 0.89
C ILE A 175 -11.30 -13.26 -0.62
N LEU A 176 -10.23 -13.67 -1.33
CA LEU A 176 -10.30 -13.91 -2.78
C LEU A 176 -11.21 -15.11 -3.07
N ARG A 177 -12.02 -15.04 -4.11
CA ARG A 177 -12.73 -16.22 -4.64
C ARG A 177 -11.76 -17.22 -5.29
N PRO A 178 -12.13 -18.51 -5.45
CA PRO A 178 -11.35 -19.42 -6.29
C PRO A 178 -11.14 -18.84 -7.69
N GLY A 179 -9.90 -18.87 -8.19
CA GLY A 179 -9.51 -18.21 -9.44
C GLY A 179 -9.28 -16.70 -9.32
N GLY A 180 -9.58 -16.08 -8.18
CA GLY A 180 -9.29 -14.67 -7.90
C GLY A 180 -7.78 -14.40 -7.85
N ARG A 181 -7.37 -13.19 -8.22
CA ARG A 181 -5.96 -12.81 -8.38
C ARG A 181 -5.55 -11.75 -7.38
N PHE A 182 -4.29 -11.83 -6.96
CA PHE A 182 -3.68 -10.74 -6.20
C PHE A 182 -2.46 -10.19 -6.91
N ALA A 183 -2.12 -8.94 -6.59
CA ALA A 183 -0.86 -8.33 -6.95
C ALA A 183 -0.41 -7.36 -5.86
N VAL A 184 0.84 -7.51 -5.40
CA VAL A 184 1.42 -6.67 -4.34
C VAL A 184 2.74 -6.06 -4.82
N THR A 185 2.99 -4.81 -4.45
CA THR A 185 4.27 -4.14 -4.68
C THR A 185 4.83 -3.64 -3.38
N ASP A 186 6.09 -3.94 -3.11
CA ASP A 186 6.78 -3.49 -1.89
C ASP A 186 8.31 -3.65 -2.03
N GLY A 187 9.02 -3.21 -0.99
CA GLY A 187 10.41 -3.50 -0.78
C GLY A 187 10.65 -4.89 -0.18
N PHE A 188 11.53 -5.67 -0.78
CA PHE A 188 11.84 -7.02 -0.35
C PHE A 188 13.31 -7.21 0.00
N VAL A 189 13.56 -7.87 1.12
CA VAL A 189 14.88 -8.38 1.50
C VAL A 189 15.13 -9.69 0.73
N MET A 190 16.20 -9.70 -0.09
CA MET A 190 16.47 -10.79 -1.02
C MET A 190 17.08 -12.03 -0.35
N LYS A 191 17.76 -11.84 0.76
CA LYS A 191 18.41 -12.91 1.54
C LYS A 191 18.61 -12.46 2.98
N PRO A 192 18.67 -13.39 3.94
CA PRO A 192 18.96 -13.07 5.34
C PRO A 192 20.22 -12.21 5.48
N LEU A 193 20.16 -11.18 6.30
CA LEU A 193 21.28 -10.29 6.57
C LEU A 193 22.10 -10.81 7.75
N ARG A 194 23.40 -10.50 7.74
CA ARG A 194 24.25 -10.76 8.90
C ARG A 194 23.81 -9.84 10.04
N LYS A 195 23.37 -10.42 11.14
CA LYS A 195 22.94 -9.70 12.33
C LYS A 195 24.00 -8.70 12.79
N ASN A 196 23.59 -7.47 13.09
CA ASN A 196 24.46 -6.34 13.44
C ASN A 196 25.47 -5.91 12.36
N GLY A 197 25.34 -6.41 11.13
CA GLY A 197 26.11 -5.92 10.00
C GLY A 197 25.66 -4.55 9.51
N LEU A 198 26.49 -3.87 8.70
CA LEU A 198 26.18 -2.53 8.19
C LEU A 198 24.82 -2.48 7.44
N ARG A 199 24.52 -3.49 6.63
CA ARG A 199 23.26 -3.58 5.87
C ARG A 199 22.07 -3.83 6.76
N ASP A 200 22.22 -4.63 7.81
CA ASP A 200 21.21 -4.90 8.82
C ASP A 200 20.88 -3.63 9.60
N ARG A 201 21.91 -2.87 10.01
CA ARG A 201 21.72 -1.56 10.66
C ARG A 201 21.03 -0.55 9.75
N LEU A 202 21.44 -0.47 8.47
CA LEU A 202 20.81 0.42 7.49
C LEU A 202 19.31 0.09 7.33
N LEU A 203 18.99 -1.21 7.20
CA LEU A 203 17.62 -1.68 7.09
C LEU A 203 16.82 -1.31 8.35
N GLY A 204 17.39 -1.55 9.54
CA GLY A 204 16.75 -1.21 10.82
C GLY A 204 16.47 0.29 10.97
N GLU A 205 17.39 1.16 10.53
CA GLU A 205 17.18 2.63 10.53
C GLU A 205 16.01 3.03 9.61
N VAL A 206 15.93 2.44 8.41
CA VAL A 206 14.82 2.69 7.48
C VAL A 206 13.51 2.18 8.06
N CYS A 207 13.49 0.98 8.62
CA CYS A 207 12.32 0.42 9.30
C CYS A 207 11.83 1.33 10.43
N SER A 208 12.75 1.78 11.29
CA SER A 208 12.43 2.64 12.43
C SER A 208 11.79 3.96 11.98
N GLY A 209 12.34 4.62 10.96
CA GLY A 209 11.84 5.92 10.54
C GLY A 209 10.56 5.88 9.69
N TRP A 210 10.18 4.70 9.20
CA TRP A 210 8.89 4.49 8.50
C TRP A 210 7.89 3.69 9.34
N ALA A 211 8.19 3.43 10.61
CA ALA A 211 7.39 2.59 11.50
C ALA A 211 7.07 1.21 10.89
N VAL A 212 7.96 0.70 10.04
CA VAL A 212 7.85 -0.64 9.44
C VAL A 212 8.38 -1.66 10.44
N PRO A 213 7.57 -2.62 10.91
CA PRO A 213 8.05 -3.63 11.86
C PRO A 213 9.21 -4.45 11.30
N GLU A 214 9.06 -4.89 10.06
CA GLU A 214 10.07 -5.67 9.34
C GLU A 214 9.74 -5.68 7.84
N PHE A 215 10.75 -5.50 6.98
CA PHE A 215 10.55 -5.72 5.55
C PHE A 215 10.37 -7.21 5.22
N THR A 216 9.55 -7.46 4.20
CA THR A 216 9.26 -8.81 3.71
C THR A 216 10.51 -9.49 3.19
N GLN A 217 10.75 -10.73 3.60
CA GLN A 217 11.80 -11.57 3.03
C GLN A 217 11.24 -12.39 1.86
N LEU A 218 11.84 -12.28 0.68
CA LEU A 218 11.30 -12.85 -0.55
C LEU A 218 11.04 -14.36 -0.44
N HIS A 219 12.03 -15.16 -0.05
CA HIS A 219 11.87 -16.62 -0.02
C HIS A 219 10.84 -17.12 1.02
N PRO A 220 10.82 -16.60 2.27
CA PRO A 220 9.75 -16.91 3.21
C PRO A 220 8.36 -16.55 2.69
N PHE A 221 8.20 -15.36 2.09
CA PHE A 221 6.92 -14.93 1.52
C PHE A 221 6.42 -15.84 0.38
N LEU A 222 7.31 -16.18 -0.58
CA LEU A 222 6.96 -17.11 -1.66
C LEU A 222 6.56 -18.49 -1.14
N ARG A 223 7.21 -18.95 -0.06
CA ARG A 223 6.85 -20.20 0.61
C ARG A 223 5.45 -20.09 1.24
N ALA A 224 5.18 -18.99 1.96
CA ALA A 224 3.86 -18.75 2.55
C ALA A 224 2.75 -18.75 1.50
N LEU A 225 2.95 -18.07 0.36
CA LEU A 225 2.00 -18.10 -0.75
C LEU A 225 1.72 -19.52 -1.24
N LYS A 226 2.78 -20.32 -1.45
CA LYS A 226 2.63 -21.71 -1.93
C LYS A 226 1.90 -22.60 -0.91
N GLU A 227 2.27 -22.49 0.37
CA GLU A 227 1.68 -23.30 1.45
C GLU A 227 0.22 -22.95 1.70
N THR A 228 -0.18 -21.69 1.44
CA THR A 228 -1.58 -21.24 1.61
C THR A 228 -2.47 -21.59 0.40
N GLY A 229 -1.89 -22.02 -0.74
CA GLY A 229 -2.67 -22.47 -1.90
C GLY A 229 -2.70 -21.47 -3.06
N PHE A 230 -1.72 -20.54 -3.14
CA PHE A 230 -1.57 -19.71 -4.32
C PHE A 230 -0.76 -20.41 -5.40
N THR A 231 -1.19 -20.24 -6.65
CA THR A 231 -0.56 -20.76 -7.87
C THR A 231 -0.24 -19.65 -8.86
N ASN A 232 0.47 -19.96 -9.94
CA ASN A 232 0.88 -19.00 -10.96
C ASN A 232 1.60 -17.75 -10.35
N VAL A 233 2.38 -17.99 -9.30
CA VAL A 233 3.09 -16.91 -8.63
C VAL A 233 4.20 -16.38 -9.54
N ALA A 234 4.11 -15.11 -9.90
CA ALA A 234 5.10 -14.39 -10.69
C ALA A 234 5.81 -13.33 -9.82
N VAL A 235 7.10 -13.11 -10.09
CA VAL A 235 7.94 -12.11 -9.41
C VAL A 235 8.58 -11.22 -10.46
N THR A 236 8.28 -9.94 -10.44
CA THR A 236 8.83 -8.94 -11.36
C THR A 236 9.63 -7.90 -10.61
N ASP A 237 10.87 -7.66 -11.01
CA ASP A 237 11.74 -6.65 -10.41
C ASP A 237 11.45 -5.27 -11.01
N LEU A 238 10.88 -4.39 -10.22
CA LEU A 238 10.53 -3.03 -10.62
C LEU A 238 11.54 -1.98 -10.16
N SER A 239 12.65 -2.37 -9.50
CA SER A 239 13.55 -1.43 -8.83
C SER A 239 14.07 -0.32 -9.74
N PHE A 240 14.40 -0.62 -11.02
CA PHE A 240 14.82 0.42 -11.97
C PHE A 240 13.66 1.28 -12.47
N ARG A 241 12.45 0.73 -12.48
CA ARG A 241 11.25 1.45 -12.91
C ARG A 241 10.73 2.40 -11.85
N VAL A 242 10.93 2.11 -10.56
CA VAL A 242 10.53 3.00 -9.46
C VAL A 242 11.61 4.03 -9.10
N ALA A 243 12.87 3.79 -9.46
CA ALA A 243 13.97 4.69 -9.15
C ALA A 243 13.71 6.16 -9.58
N PRO A 244 13.22 6.47 -10.80
CA PRO A 244 12.95 7.86 -11.20
C PRO A 244 11.99 8.58 -10.26
N SER A 245 10.93 7.92 -9.78
CA SER A 245 10.01 8.53 -8.81
C SER A 245 10.66 8.69 -7.43
N ALA A 246 11.43 7.69 -6.99
CA ALA A 246 12.13 7.74 -5.71
C ALA A 246 13.15 8.89 -5.64
N PHE A 247 13.79 9.25 -6.75
CA PHE A 247 14.72 10.39 -6.82
C PHE A 247 14.07 11.75 -6.58
N HIS A 248 12.73 11.84 -6.52
CA HIS A 248 12.06 13.06 -6.05
C HIS A 248 12.15 13.25 -4.53
N ALA A 249 12.39 12.20 -3.74
CA ALA A 249 12.41 12.28 -2.28
C ALA A 249 13.46 13.26 -1.74
N PRO A 250 14.75 13.28 -2.20
CA PRO A 250 15.73 14.26 -1.72
C PRO A 250 15.31 15.71 -1.94
N HIS A 251 14.73 16.01 -3.10
CA HIS A 251 14.24 17.37 -3.40
C HIS A 251 13.14 17.79 -2.42
N LEU A 252 12.20 16.90 -2.13
CA LEU A 252 11.11 17.17 -1.18
C LEU A 252 11.64 17.31 0.24
N VAL A 253 12.60 16.47 0.65
CA VAL A 253 13.26 16.57 1.96
C VAL A 253 13.94 17.95 2.10
N VAL A 254 14.74 18.36 1.12
CA VAL A 254 15.42 19.66 1.15
C VAL A 254 14.42 20.81 1.20
N ARG A 255 13.38 20.75 0.38
CA ARG A 255 12.33 21.78 0.35
C ARG A 255 11.59 21.86 1.70
N CYS A 256 11.25 20.72 2.30
CA CYS A 256 10.62 20.67 3.62
C CYS A 256 11.52 21.29 4.70
N LEU A 257 12.82 20.97 4.68
CA LEU A 257 13.80 21.55 5.60
C LEU A 257 13.89 23.08 5.45
N LEU A 258 13.94 23.59 4.22
CA LEU A 258 14.01 25.04 3.93
C LEU A 258 12.73 25.75 4.36
N ASP A 259 11.55 25.22 4.02
CA ASP A 259 10.27 25.82 4.39
C ASP A 259 10.10 25.90 5.92
N ARG A 260 10.49 24.84 6.64
CA ARG A 260 10.43 24.82 8.11
C ARG A 260 11.44 25.78 8.75
N TRP A 261 12.65 25.84 8.20
CA TRP A 261 13.68 26.77 8.66
C TRP A 261 13.26 28.23 8.46
N THR A 262 12.72 28.59 7.29
CA THR A 262 12.25 29.96 7.00
C THR A 262 11.05 30.37 7.85
N ALA A 263 10.23 29.39 8.26
CA ALA A 263 9.11 29.61 9.18
C ALA A 263 9.53 29.69 10.67
N GLY A 264 10.82 29.53 10.98
CA GLY A 264 11.32 29.54 12.37
C GLY A 264 10.90 28.30 13.18
N GLY A 265 10.43 27.25 12.51
CA GLY A 265 9.98 26.00 13.14
C GLY A 265 11.11 24.98 13.32
N SER A 266 10.84 23.97 14.14
CA SER A 266 11.71 22.80 14.34
C SER A 266 10.97 21.52 13.98
N PHE A 267 11.73 20.49 13.64
CA PHE A 267 11.19 19.13 13.45
C PHE A 267 11.24 18.38 14.79
N ASP A 268 10.23 17.61 15.07
CA ASP A 268 10.27 16.65 16.17
C ASP A 268 11.15 15.43 15.85
N SER A 269 11.22 14.45 16.76
CA SER A 269 12.05 13.27 16.58
C SER A 269 11.54 12.33 15.48
N GLU A 270 10.23 12.22 15.34
CA GLU A 270 9.58 11.31 14.36
C GLU A 270 9.70 11.88 12.95
N GLU A 271 9.42 13.18 12.77
CA GLU A 271 9.62 13.88 11.50
C GLU A 271 11.07 13.77 11.01
N ARG A 272 12.07 13.97 11.91
CA ARG A 272 13.49 13.81 11.55
C ARG A 272 13.84 12.38 11.17
N ALA A 273 13.31 11.40 11.90
CA ALA A 273 13.52 9.98 11.59
C ALA A 273 12.94 9.64 10.21
N HIS A 274 11.73 10.11 9.91
CA HIS A 274 11.09 9.92 8.61
C HIS A 274 11.92 10.54 7.47
N LEU A 275 12.32 11.82 7.59
CA LEU A 275 13.15 12.50 6.58
C LEU A 275 14.48 11.79 6.33
N ARG A 276 15.13 11.33 7.41
CA ARG A 276 16.36 10.53 7.31
C ARG A 276 16.11 9.22 6.58
N SER A 277 15.02 8.52 6.88
CA SER A 277 14.67 7.25 6.25
C SER A 277 14.33 7.40 4.77
N CYS A 278 13.77 8.52 4.33
CA CYS A 278 13.59 8.83 2.91
C CYS A 278 14.95 8.83 2.15
N LEU A 279 16.02 9.34 2.75
CA LEU A 279 17.36 9.35 2.15
C LEU A 279 18.05 7.98 2.25
N LEU A 280 17.95 7.34 3.43
CA LEU A 280 18.53 6.00 3.65
C LEU A 280 17.84 4.92 2.81
N GLY A 281 16.55 5.05 2.55
CA GLY A 281 15.78 4.17 1.66
C GLY A 281 16.31 4.20 0.22
N LEU A 282 16.72 5.37 -0.28
CA LEU A 282 17.40 5.46 -1.59
C LEU A 282 18.72 4.70 -1.60
N LEU A 283 19.54 4.86 -0.54
CA LEU A 283 20.78 4.12 -0.40
C LEU A 283 20.51 2.61 -0.35
N LEU A 284 19.50 2.19 0.43
CA LEU A 284 19.08 0.79 0.51
C LEU A 284 18.68 0.25 -0.87
N GLY A 285 17.94 1.03 -1.67
CA GLY A 285 17.53 0.69 -3.04
C GLY A 285 18.69 0.47 -4.01
N THR A 286 19.88 1.04 -3.75
CA THR A 286 21.09 0.76 -4.55
C THR A 286 21.72 -0.61 -4.25
N LEU A 287 21.43 -1.18 -3.08
CA LEU A 287 22.00 -2.46 -2.62
C LEU A 287 21.22 -3.67 -3.17
N ARG A 288 21.14 -3.78 -4.50
CA ARG A 288 20.33 -4.73 -5.28
C ARG A 288 20.48 -6.21 -4.90
N GLY A 289 21.63 -6.61 -4.37
CA GLY A 289 21.84 -7.96 -3.84
C GLY A 289 21.21 -8.18 -2.45
N THR A 290 20.72 -7.11 -1.82
CA THR A 290 20.15 -7.10 -0.47
C THR A 290 18.67 -6.76 -0.48
N PHE A 291 18.30 -5.72 -1.24
CA PHE A 291 16.99 -5.15 -1.26
C PHE A 291 16.52 -4.86 -2.70
N ARG A 292 15.28 -5.17 -3.01
CA ARG A 292 14.67 -4.87 -4.31
C ARG A 292 13.24 -4.44 -4.12
N TYR A 293 12.77 -3.63 -5.03
CA TYR A 293 11.36 -3.30 -5.17
C TYR A 293 10.72 -4.28 -6.16
N LEU A 294 9.80 -5.10 -5.68
CA LEU A 294 9.22 -6.19 -6.46
C LEU A 294 7.71 -6.01 -6.60
N LEU A 295 7.19 -6.50 -7.73
CA LEU A 295 5.78 -6.81 -7.94
C LEU A 295 5.63 -8.33 -7.90
N ILE A 296 4.79 -8.81 -7.01
CA ILE A 296 4.46 -10.24 -6.89
C ILE A 296 2.97 -10.41 -7.12
N SER A 297 2.62 -11.31 -8.01
CA SER A 297 1.24 -11.64 -8.35
C SER A 297 1.00 -13.14 -8.27
N GLY A 298 -0.25 -13.56 -8.14
CA GLY A 298 -0.63 -14.96 -8.11
C GLY A 298 -2.14 -15.14 -8.17
N THR A 299 -2.56 -16.40 -8.23
CA THR A 299 -3.96 -16.81 -8.34
C THR A 299 -4.31 -17.73 -7.18
N ARG A 300 -5.46 -17.51 -6.52
CA ARG A 300 -6.03 -18.46 -5.55
C ARG A 300 -6.56 -19.69 -6.28
N THR A 301 -6.15 -20.89 -5.82
CA THR A 301 -6.75 -22.18 -6.28
C THR A 301 -8.11 -22.42 -5.69
#